data_9afcdbeedd0035c448884d2aeb44e6d2
#
_entry.id   9afcdbeedd0035c448884d2aeb44e6d2
#
_cell.length_a   1.000
_cell.length_b   1.000
_cell.length_c   1.000
_cell.angle_alpha   90.00
_cell.angle_beta   90.00
_cell.angle_gamma   90.00
#
_symmetry.space_group_name_H-M   'P 1'
#
loop_
_entity.id
_entity.type
_entity.pdbx_description
1 polymer ?
#
loop_
_entity_poly.entity_id
_entity_poly.type
_entity_poly.pdbx_seq_one_letter_code
_entity_poly.pdbx_strand_id
1 'polypeptide(L)'
;NDIDTYIEPFCGGSGLALELLLSKDVNRIIINDYDYSIYCFWKSVLDYTDELIDMINSSEVTIEEWFRQKEIRKDIYDHSVVEVGFSTLFLNRTNRSGIIDKAGPIGGYQQTGNYLIDCRFNKEKLIEKILKIAQVKDKIEIYNLEALDFIDDVIKVEKNGFTFFDPPYYQKGQGLYTNFYSTGDHQTLSQ
;
A
#
# COMPACT_ATOMS: atom_id res chain seq x y z
N ASN A 1 30.12 -6.19 2.15
CA ASN A 1 29.23 -5.82 1.03
C ASN A 1 28.14 -4.95 1.63
N ASP A 2 28.26 -3.65 1.45
CA ASP A 2 27.24 -2.72 1.93
C ASP A 2 26.08 -2.79 0.93
N ILE A 3 24.94 -3.33 1.36
CA ILE A 3 23.70 -3.30 0.60
C ILE A 3 23.25 -1.84 0.58
N ASP A 4 23.12 -1.28 -0.61
CA ASP A 4 22.75 0.12 -0.81
C ASP A 4 21.27 0.30 -1.02
N THR A 5 20.65 -0.66 -1.71
CA THR A 5 19.25 -0.62 -2.13
C THR A 5 18.48 -1.83 -1.59
N TYR A 6 17.31 -1.59 -1.01
CA TYR A 6 16.37 -2.64 -0.62
C TYR A 6 15.17 -2.64 -1.57
N ILE A 7 14.73 -3.82 -2.00
CA ILE A 7 13.74 -3.98 -3.07
C ILE A 7 12.60 -4.89 -2.60
N GLU A 8 11.34 -4.46 -2.76
CA GLU A 8 10.13 -5.24 -2.49
C GLU A 8 9.24 -5.33 -3.75
N PRO A 9 9.19 -6.48 -4.45
CA PRO A 9 8.30 -6.68 -5.60
C PRO A 9 6.81 -6.71 -5.26
N PHE A 10 6.45 -6.99 -4.00
CA PHE A 10 5.10 -7.08 -3.46
C PHE A 10 5.03 -6.24 -2.19
N CYS A 11 5.00 -4.92 -2.35
CA CYS A 11 5.29 -4.03 -1.24
C CYS A 11 4.14 -3.85 -0.24
N GLY A 12 2.88 -3.93 -0.70
CA GLY A 12 1.75 -3.65 0.18
C GLY A 12 1.96 -2.39 1.03
N GLY A 13 2.05 -2.56 2.34
CA GLY A 13 2.34 -1.48 3.29
C GLY A 13 3.81 -1.14 3.49
N SER A 14 4.73 -1.87 2.89
CA SER A 14 6.19 -1.65 2.86
C SER A 14 6.85 -1.29 4.20
N GLY A 15 6.38 -1.92 5.28
CA GLY A 15 6.81 -1.56 6.64
C GLY A 15 8.30 -1.77 6.86
N LEU A 16 8.84 -2.90 6.38
CA LEU A 16 10.26 -3.23 6.53
C LEU A 16 11.15 -2.30 5.69
N ALA A 17 10.79 -2.06 4.42
CA ALA A 17 11.56 -1.17 3.57
C ALA A 17 11.66 0.25 4.15
N LEU A 18 10.54 0.78 4.67
CA LEU A 18 10.54 2.08 5.33
C LEU A 18 11.38 2.10 6.61
N GLU A 19 11.33 1.05 7.42
CA GLU A 19 12.14 0.96 8.62
C GLU A 19 13.63 0.98 8.27
N LEU A 20 14.07 0.16 7.33
CA LEU A 20 15.46 0.13 6.86
C LEU A 20 15.93 1.48 6.29
N LEU A 21 15.07 2.16 5.51
CA LEU A 21 15.41 3.48 4.97
C LEU A 21 15.51 4.55 6.04
N LEU A 22 14.56 4.60 6.97
CA LEU A 22 14.51 5.62 8.02
C LEU A 22 15.57 5.41 9.11
N SER A 23 15.97 4.15 9.38
CA SER A 23 17.12 3.83 10.25
C SER A 23 18.47 4.02 9.57
N LYS A 24 18.48 4.26 8.26
CA LYS A 24 19.68 4.43 7.41
C LYS A 24 20.51 3.13 7.25
N ASP A 25 19.85 1.98 7.38
CA ASP A 25 20.46 0.68 7.08
C ASP A 25 20.61 0.47 5.57
N VAL A 26 19.80 1.17 4.78
CA VAL A 26 19.93 1.29 3.33
C VAL A 26 19.82 2.76 2.90
N ASN A 27 20.37 3.09 1.72
CA ASN A 27 20.34 4.45 1.20
C ASN A 27 19.10 4.73 0.34
N ARG A 28 18.50 3.66 -0.25
CA ARG A 28 17.37 3.76 -1.17
C ARG A 28 16.48 2.53 -1.05
N ILE A 29 15.20 2.70 -1.33
CA ILE A 29 14.26 1.59 -1.50
C ILE A 29 13.58 1.66 -2.86
N ILE A 30 13.34 0.49 -3.45
CA ILE A 30 12.56 0.33 -4.68
C ILE A 30 11.41 -0.61 -4.33
N ILE A 31 10.19 -0.13 -4.48
CA ILE A 31 8.99 -0.88 -4.14
C ILE A 31 8.08 -1.02 -5.35
N ASN A 32 7.42 -2.15 -5.46
CA ASN A 32 6.46 -2.44 -6.52
C ASN A 32 5.22 -3.08 -5.94
N ASP A 33 4.08 -2.76 -6.50
CA ASP A 33 2.86 -3.53 -6.26
C ASP A 33 2.01 -3.56 -7.53
N TYR A 34 1.55 -4.75 -7.90
CA TYR A 34 0.67 -4.92 -9.05
C TYR A 34 -0.73 -4.39 -8.79
N ASP A 35 -1.19 -4.34 -7.53
CA ASP A 35 -2.46 -3.67 -7.19
C ASP A 35 -2.33 -2.15 -7.40
N TYR A 36 -3.01 -1.66 -8.45
CA TYR A 36 -3.00 -0.24 -8.79
C TYR A 36 -3.43 0.66 -7.64
N SER A 37 -4.27 0.20 -6.73
CA SER A 37 -4.70 1.00 -5.58
C SER A 37 -3.59 1.16 -4.53
N ILE A 38 -2.77 0.15 -4.34
CA ILE A 38 -1.57 0.23 -3.49
C ILE A 38 -0.56 1.19 -4.12
N TYR A 39 -0.33 1.06 -5.43
CA TYR A 39 0.48 2.03 -6.18
C TYR A 39 -0.04 3.46 -6.02
N CYS A 40 -1.34 3.70 -6.19
CA CYS A 40 -1.94 5.02 -6.00
C CYS A 40 -1.74 5.57 -4.58
N PHE A 41 -1.84 4.71 -3.56
CA PHE A 41 -1.54 5.12 -2.18
C PHE A 41 -0.10 5.62 -2.05
N TRP A 42 0.88 4.86 -2.54
CA TRP A 42 2.29 5.26 -2.47
C TRP A 42 2.58 6.50 -3.31
N LYS A 43 2.04 6.59 -4.53
CA LYS A 43 2.15 7.81 -5.36
C LYS A 43 1.55 9.02 -4.65
N SER A 44 0.43 8.85 -3.95
CA SER A 44 -0.19 9.94 -3.19
C SER A 44 0.71 10.41 -2.04
N VAL A 45 1.35 9.47 -1.33
CA VAL A 45 2.29 9.81 -0.26
C VAL A 45 3.51 10.57 -0.78
N LEU A 46 4.03 10.20 -1.97
CA LEU A 46 5.29 10.72 -2.50
C LEU A 46 5.09 12.00 -3.34
N ASP A 47 4.08 12.03 -4.21
CA ASP A 47 3.95 13.07 -5.23
C ASP A 47 2.75 14.02 -4.99
N TYR A 48 1.75 13.59 -4.20
CA TYR A 48 0.54 14.35 -3.89
C TYR A 48 0.33 14.45 -2.38
N THR A 49 1.43 14.68 -1.64
CA THR A 49 1.44 14.64 -0.17
C THR A 49 0.45 15.62 0.45
N ASP A 50 0.42 16.86 -0.04
CA ASP A 50 -0.44 17.90 0.52
C ASP A 50 -1.92 17.61 0.26
N GLU A 51 -2.26 17.19 -0.95
CA GLU A 51 -3.63 16.81 -1.32
C GLU A 51 -4.11 15.60 -0.50
N LEU A 52 -3.25 14.60 -0.29
CA LEU A 52 -3.57 13.44 0.55
C LEU A 52 -3.82 13.88 2.01
N ILE A 53 -3.01 14.78 2.54
CA ILE A 53 -3.18 15.32 3.90
C ILE A 53 -4.49 16.12 4.00
N ASP A 54 -4.82 16.93 3.01
CA ASP A 54 -6.08 17.68 2.97
C ASP A 54 -7.29 16.74 2.97
N MET A 55 -7.25 15.65 2.21
CA MET A 55 -8.29 14.63 2.23
C MET A 55 -8.41 13.94 3.61
N ILE A 56 -7.30 13.62 4.26
CA ILE A 56 -7.29 13.05 5.61
C ILE A 56 -7.92 14.03 6.61
N ASN A 57 -7.55 15.30 6.55
CA ASN A 57 -8.04 16.33 7.47
C ASN A 57 -9.53 16.60 7.29
N SER A 58 -9.99 16.71 6.05
CA SER A 58 -11.39 17.06 5.73
C SER A 58 -12.37 15.90 5.87
N SER A 59 -11.87 14.64 5.79
CA SER A 59 -12.75 13.46 5.86
C SER A 59 -13.38 13.27 7.23
N GLU A 60 -14.64 12.88 7.28
CA GLU A 60 -15.28 12.33 8.47
C GLU A 60 -15.17 10.80 8.44
N VAL A 61 -14.88 10.18 9.59
CA VAL A 61 -14.72 8.72 9.66
C VAL A 61 -16.07 8.11 10.06
N THR A 62 -16.97 8.04 9.09
CA THR A 62 -18.35 7.56 9.23
C THR A 62 -18.65 6.37 8.32
N ILE A 63 -19.81 5.74 8.53
CA ILE A 63 -20.27 4.65 7.65
C ILE A 63 -20.64 5.20 6.26
N GLU A 64 -21.17 6.41 6.18
CA GLU A 64 -21.49 7.09 4.92
C GLU A 64 -20.23 7.31 4.08
N GLU A 65 -19.17 7.81 4.72
CA GLU A 65 -17.87 7.98 4.07
C GLU A 65 -17.27 6.62 3.69
N TRP A 66 -17.42 5.60 4.54
CA TRP A 66 -16.97 4.26 4.21
C TRP A 66 -17.62 3.72 2.93
N PHE A 67 -18.93 3.91 2.76
CA PHE A 67 -19.61 3.52 1.51
C PHE A 67 -19.08 4.31 0.31
N ARG A 68 -18.86 5.63 0.46
CA ARG A 68 -18.29 6.46 -0.60
C ARG A 68 -16.91 5.94 -1.03
N GLN A 69 -16.04 5.61 -0.06
CA GLN A 69 -14.72 5.07 -0.36
C GLN A 69 -14.79 3.66 -1.01
N LYS A 70 -15.79 2.85 -0.65
CA LYS A 70 -16.03 1.57 -1.33
C LYS A 70 -16.48 1.73 -2.78
N GLU A 71 -17.24 2.79 -3.12
CA GLU A 71 -17.61 3.08 -4.52
C GLU A 71 -16.36 3.49 -5.34
N ILE A 72 -15.52 4.39 -4.81
CA ILE A 72 -14.23 4.74 -5.46
C ILE A 72 -13.40 3.47 -5.71
N ARG A 73 -13.38 2.54 -4.75
CA ARG A 73 -12.62 1.28 -4.87
C ARG A 73 -13.14 0.37 -5.99
N LYS A 74 -14.41 0.45 -6.38
CA LYS A 74 -14.96 -0.36 -7.48
C LYS A 74 -14.47 0.09 -8.85
N ASP A 75 -14.35 1.40 -9.04
CA ASP A 75 -14.08 2.02 -10.34
C ASP A 75 -12.80 2.87 -10.29
N ILE A 76 -11.71 2.25 -9.77
CA ILE A 76 -10.43 2.93 -9.47
C ILE A 76 -9.80 3.66 -10.66
N TYR A 77 -10.12 3.28 -11.88
CA TYR A 77 -9.58 3.91 -13.08
C TYR A 77 -10.37 5.17 -13.51
N ASP A 78 -11.54 5.40 -12.92
CA ASP A 78 -12.37 6.59 -13.15
C ASP A 78 -12.07 7.73 -12.16
N HIS A 79 -11.14 7.49 -11.24
CA HIS A 79 -10.75 8.43 -10.19
C HIS A 79 -9.28 8.83 -10.27
N SER A 80 -8.96 9.99 -9.72
CA SER A 80 -7.58 10.47 -9.64
C SER A 80 -6.72 9.58 -8.72
N VAL A 81 -5.40 9.61 -8.94
CA VAL A 81 -4.43 8.86 -8.13
C VAL A 81 -4.61 9.13 -6.64
N VAL A 82 -4.82 10.40 -6.26
CA VAL A 82 -4.95 10.76 -4.84
C VAL A 82 -6.29 10.30 -4.24
N GLU A 83 -7.37 10.31 -5.00
CA GLU A 83 -8.66 9.77 -4.54
C GLU A 83 -8.58 8.26 -4.30
N VAL A 84 -7.98 7.51 -5.23
CA VAL A 84 -7.75 6.06 -5.08
C VAL A 84 -6.79 5.77 -3.93
N GLY A 85 -5.72 6.55 -3.79
CA GLY A 85 -4.75 6.43 -2.71
C GLY A 85 -5.38 6.69 -1.34
N PHE A 86 -6.20 7.74 -1.23
CA PHE A 86 -6.95 8.03 -0.01
C PHE A 86 -7.96 6.92 0.31
N SER A 87 -8.72 6.46 -0.68
CA SER A 87 -9.67 5.35 -0.52
C SER A 87 -8.97 4.09 0.02
N THR A 88 -7.80 3.78 -0.52
CA THR A 88 -6.98 2.63 -0.08
C THR A 88 -6.58 2.79 1.39
N LEU A 89 -6.04 3.94 1.78
CA LEU A 89 -5.69 4.26 3.16
C LEU A 89 -6.92 4.18 4.08
N PHE A 90 -8.01 4.83 3.68
CA PHE A 90 -9.23 4.90 4.49
C PHE A 90 -9.79 3.50 4.77
N LEU A 91 -9.95 2.69 3.73
CA LEU A 91 -10.48 1.33 3.87
C LEU A 91 -9.51 0.42 4.63
N ASN A 92 -8.21 0.53 4.44
CA ASN A 92 -7.24 -0.21 5.24
C ASN A 92 -7.36 0.11 6.73
N ARG A 93 -7.62 1.36 7.09
CA ARG A 93 -7.72 1.79 8.50
C ARG A 93 -9.08 1.53 9.12
N THR A 94 -10.14 1.49 8.34
CA THR A 94 -11.53 1.36 8.81
C THR A 94 -12.12 -0.04 8.66
N ASN A 95 -11.53 -0.90 7.82
CA ASN A 95 -11.96 -2.29 7.66
C ASN A 95 -11.39 -3.21 8.73
N ARG A 96 -12.13 -4.28 9.04
CA ARG A 96 -11.66 -5.37 9.91
C ARG A 96 -10.37 -5.96 9.35
N SER A 97 -9.39 -6.14 10.22
CA SER A 97 -8.06 -6.67 9.89
C SER A 97 -7.29 -5.90 8.79
N GLY A 98 -7.77 -4.73 8.39
CA GLY A 98 -7.15 -3.93 7.32
C GLY A 98 -7.35 -4.48 5.91
N ILE A 99 -8.26 -5.42 5.72
CA ILE A 99 -8.56 -6.03 4.41
C ILE A 99 -9.40 -5.03 3.60
N ILE A 100 -8.86 -4.53 2.51
CA ILE A 100 -9.46 -3.41 1.76
C ILE A 100 -10.75 -3.83 1.05
N ASP A 101 -10.75 -4.96 0.34
CA ASP A 101 -11.86 -5.30 -0.56
C ASP A 101 -12.99 -6.11 0.09
N LYS A 102 -12.68 -7.16 0.80
CA LYS A 102 -13.65 -8.19 1.23
C LYS A 102 -14.10 -8.06 2.69
N ALA A 103 -13.59 -7.08 3.44
CA ALA A 103 -13.99 -6.87 4.82
C ALA A 103 -15.02 -5.76 4.95
N GLY A 104 -15.87 -5.90 5.97
CA GLY A 104 -16.77 -4.84 6.40
C GLY A 104 -16.11 -3.89 7.42
N PRO A 105 -16.78 -2.80 7.78
CA PRO A 105 -16.23 -1.80 8.69
C PRO A 105 -16.03 -2.34 10.10
N ILE A 106 -15.05 -1.81 10.80
CA ILE A 106 -14.87 -2.05 12.24
C ILE A 106 -16.13 -1.54 12.97
N GLY A 107 -16.61 -2.29 13.94
CA GLY A 107 -17.87 -1.96 14.66
C GLY A 107 -19.15 -2.40 13.95
N GLY A 108 -19.04 -2.86 12.69
CA GLY A 108 -20.18 -3.24 11.84
C GLY A 108 -20.93 -2.03 11.27
N TYR A 109 -21.91 -2.27 10.43
CA TYR A 109 -22.65 -1.20 9.73
C TYR A 109 -23.50 -0.34 10.70
N GLN A 110 -23.92 -0.90 11.83
CA GLN A 110 -24.71 -0.20 12.85
C GLN A 110 -23.85 0.42 13.96
N GLN A 111 -22.52 0.26 13.88
CA GLN A 111 -21.57 0.80 14.85
C GLN A 111 -21.90 0.45 16.31
N THR A 112 -22.27 -0.81 16.55
CA THR A 112 -22.64 -1.33 17.88
C THR A 112 -21.55 -2.20 18.51
N GLY A 113 -20.40 -2.34 17.86
CA GLY A 113 -19.26 -3.12 18.36
C GLY A 113 -18.48 -2.40 19.47
N ASN A 114 -17.59 -3.13 20.15
CA ASN A 114 -16.71 -2.57 21.20
C ASN A 114 -15.70 -1.55 20.64
N TYR A 115 -15.34 -1.66 19.38
CA TYR A 115 -14.50 -0.73 18.64
C TYR A 115 -15.30 -0.18 17.47
N LEU A 116 -15.25 1.13 17.27
CA LEU A 116 -15.93 1.82 16.19
C LEU A 116 -15.01 2.03 15.00
N ILE A 117 -15.57 2.47 13.89
CA ILE A 117 -14.89 2.61 12.60
C ILE A 117 -13.64 3.49 12.65
N ASP A 118 -13.64 4.50 13.52
CA ASP A 118 -12.58 5.49 13.68
C ASP A 118 -11.41 5.02 14.56
N CYS A 119 -11.54 3.90 15.29
CA CYS A 119 -10.58 3.47 16.31
C CYS A 119 -9.13 3.29 15.81
N ARG A 120 -8.94 3.09 14.51
CA ARG A 120 -7.62 2.97 13.88
C ARG A 120 -7.30 4.13 12.94
N PHE A 121 -8.16 5.15 12.84
CA PHE A 121 -8.00 6.30 11.95
C PHE A 121 -7.60 7.55 12.74
N ASN A 122 -6.43 7.53 13.37
CA ASN A 122 -5.89 8.72 14.04
C ASN A 122 -5.23 9.62 12.99
N LYS A 123 -5.90 10.73 12.63
CA LYS A 123 -5.46 11.66 11.58
C LYS A 123 -4.06 12.21 11.85
N GLU A 124 -3.80 12.69 13.05
CA GLU A 124 -2.52 13.30 13.42
C GLU A 124 -1.35 12.33 13.23
N LYS A 125 -1.50 11.08 13.73
CA LYS A 125 -0.47 10.05 13.57
C LYS A 125 -0.29 9.60 12.13
N LEU A 126 -1.36 9.56 11.33
CA LEU A 126 -1.28 9.23 9.91
C LEU A 126 -0.52 10.32 9.14
N ILE A 127 -0.88 11.58 9.37
CA ILE A 127 -0.23 12.74 8.75
C ILE A 127 1.25 12.81 9.15
N GLU A 128 1.57 12.63 10.43
CA GLU A 128 2.97 12.59 10.90
C GLU A 128 3.80 11.54 10.15
N LYS A 129 3.25 10.34 9.96
CA LYS A 129 3.93 9.26 9.22
C LYS A 129 4.10 9.61 7.75
N ILE A 130 3.06 10.14 7.10
CA ILE A 130 3.11 10.55 5.70
C ILE A 130 4.18 11.63 5.51
N LEU A 131 4.22 12.65 6.36
CA LEU A 131 5.22 13.70 6.28
C LEU A 131 6.65 13.17 6.48
N LYS A 132 6.87 12.22 7.39
CA LYS A 132 8.18 11.58 7.57
C LYS A 132 8.64 10.84 6.31
N ILE A 133 7.72 10.15 5.63
CA ILE A 133 8.04 9.44 4.38
C ILE A 133 8.32 10.46 3.27
N ALA A 134 7.50 11.50 3.14
CA ALA A 134 7.66 12.55 2.13
C ALA A 134 9.01 13.29 2.24
N GLN A 135 9.59 13.40 3.45
CA GLN A 135 10.92 14.00 3.66
C GLN A 135 12.06 13.18 3.01
N VAL A 136 11.85 11.93 2.73
CA VAL A 136 12.83 11.02 2.11
C VAL A 136 12.39 10.50 0.75
N LYS A 137 11.40 11.13 0.13
CA LYS A 137 10.79 10.69 -1.13
C LYS A 137 11.79 10.47 -2.26
N ASP A 138 12.84 11.28 -2.32
CA ASP A 138 13.90 11.18 -3.35
C ASP A 138 14.72 9.87 -3.26
N LYS A 139 14.52 9.11 -2.18
CA LYS A 139 15.15 7.81 -1.93
C LYS A 139 14.18 6.63 -2.12
N ILE A 140 12.98 6.89 -2.58
CA ILE A 140 11.91 5.90 -2.74
C ILE A 140 11.45 5.89 -4.19
N GLU A 141 11.60 4.75 -4.84
CA GLU A 141 11.04 4.50 -6.17
C GLU A 141 9.84 3.57 -6.05
N ILE A 142 8.73 3.90 -6.71
CA ILE A 142 7.51 3.08 -6.75
C ILE A 142 7.15 2.69 -8.18
N TYR A 143 6.87 1.41 -8.39
CA TYR A 143 6.44 0.85 -9.66
C TYR A 143 5.06 0.18 -9.53
N ASN A 144 4.36 0.05 -10.65
CA ASN A 144 3.11 -0.71 -10.79
C ASN A 144 3.25 -1.67 -11.96
N LEU A 145 4.15 -2.62 -11.81
CA LEU A 145 4.48 -3.62 -12.83
C LEU A 145 4.03 -5.01 -12.38
N GLU A 146 3.76 -5.86 -13.37
CA GLU A 146 3.69 -7.29 -13.11
C GLU A 146 5.05 -7.78 -12.59
N ALA A 147 5.06 -8.81 -11.72
CA ALA A 147 6.29 -9.17 -11.00
C ALA A 147 7.42 -9.64 -11.92
N LEU A 148 7.12 -10.33 -13.02
CA LEU A 148 8.14 -10.77 -13.97
C LEU A 148 8.74 -9.58 -14.72
N ASP A 149 7.91 -8.62 -15.14
CA ASP A 149 8.37 -7.39 -15.78
C ASP A 149 9.24 -6.58 -14.81
N PHE A 150 8.83 -6.49 -13.54
CA PHE A 150 9.61 -5.81 -12.50
C PHE A 150 10.97 -6.50 -12.25
N ILE A 151 11.02 -7.83 -12.29
CA ILE A 151 12.28 -8.58 -12.17
C ILE A 151 13.19 -8.24 -13.35
N ASP A 152 12.66 -8.26 -14.57
CA ASP A 152 13.45 -8.07 -15.77
C ASP A 152 13.93 -6.62 -15.94
N ASP A 153 13.06 -5.65 -15.70
CA ASP A 153 13.34 -4.25 -15.97
C ASP A 153 14.05 -3.54 -14.82
N VAL A 154 13.87 -4.01 -13.57
CA VAL A 154 14.35 -3.32 -12.38
C VAL A 154 15.35 -4.16 -11.59
N ILE A 155 14.96 -5.37 -11.14
CA ILE A 155 15.81 -6.14 -10.24
C ILE A 155 17.10 -6.59 -10.93
N LYS A 156 17.02 -7.09 -12.16
CA LYS A 156 18.19 -7.59 -12.91
C LYS A 156 19.21 -6.49 -13.26
N VAL A 157 18.78 -5.23 -13.31
CA VAL A 157 19.68 -4.11 -13.62
C VAL A 157 20.28 -3.46 -12.37
N GLU A 158 19.69 -3.68 -11.21
CA GLU A 158 20.19 -3.15 -9.94
C GLU A 158 21.42 -3.96 -9.45
N LYS A 159 22.54 -3.28 -9.22
CA LYS A 159 23.82 -3.95 -8.95
C LYS A 159 24.10 -4.23 -7.48
N ASN A 160 23.57 -3.38 -6.58
CA ASN A 160 23.85 -3.41 -5.14
C ASN A 160 22.57 -3.53 -4.32
N GLY A 161 21.57 -4.24 -4.87
CA GLY A 161 20.27 -4.42 -4.26
C GLY A 161 20.15 -5.72 -3.47
N PHE A 162 19.37 -5.68 -2.40
CA PHE A 162 18.81 -6.85 -1.72
C PHE A 162 17.31 -6.89 -1.99
N THR A 163 16.84 -7.98 -2.59
CA THR A 163 15.41 -8.15 -2.90
C THR A 163 14.76 -9.10 -1.92
N PHE A 164 13.66 -8.65 -1.31
CA PHE A 164 12.81 -9.45 -0.43
C PHE A 164 11.52 -9.81 -1.14
N PHE A 165 11.31 -11.10 -1.41
CA PHE A 165 10.12 -11.62 -2.06
C PHE A 165 9.12 -12.11 -1.00
N ASP A 166 7.96 -11.43 -0.88
CA ASP A 166 6.82 -11.85 -0.06
C ASP A 166 5.54 -11.90 -0.92
N PRO A 167 5.45 -12.87 -1.86
CA PRO A 167 4.31 -12.98 -2.76
C PRO A 167 3.02 -13.35 -2.00
N PRO A 168 1.84 -12.97 -2.51
CA PRO A 168 0.55 -13.35 -1.95
C PRO A 168 0.44 -14.88 -1.76
N TYR A 169 -0.07 -15.32 -0.61
CA TYR A 169 -0.17 -16.75 -0.27
C TYR A 169 -1.04 -17.52 -1.26
N TYR A 170 -0.48 -18.57 -1.86
CA TYR A 170 -1.17 -19.41 -2.84
C TYR A 170 -2.52 -19.95 -2.35
N GLN A 171 -2.60 -20.49 -1.14
CA GLN A 171 -3.84 -21.11 -0.61
C GLN A 171 -4.81 -20.09 0.02
N LYS A 172 -4.34 -18.96 0.52
CA LYS A 172 -5.17 -17.93 1.18
C LYS A 172 -5.36 -16.68 0.31
N GLY A 173 -4.57 -16.52 -0.75
CA GLY A 173 -4.56 -15.34 -1.60
C GLY A 173 -5.88 -15.12 -2.35
N GLN A 174 -6.55 -16.17 -2.83
CA GLN A 174 -7.83 -16.11 -3.54
C GLN A 174 -8.95 -15.39 -2.76
N GLY A 175 -8.84 -15.33 -1.43
CA GLY A 175 -9.81 -14.68 -0.55
C GLY A 175 -9.42 -13.29 -0.06
N LEU A 176 -8.14 -12.92 -0.14
CA LEU A 176 -7.59 -11.74 0.52
C LEU A 176 -7.04 -10.69 -0.44
N TYR A 177 -6.61 -11.08 -1.64
CA TYR A 177 -5.95 -10.20 -2.61
C TYR A 177 -6.76 -10.12 -3.90
N THR A 178 -6.71 -8.98 -4.55
CA THR A 178 -7.34 -8.73 -5.85
C THR A 178 -6.68 -9.57 -6.94
N ASN A 179 -5.36 -9.71 -6.85
CA ASN A 179 -4.55 -10.54 -7.72
C ASN A 179 -3.84 -11.61 -6.87
N PHE A 180 -3.88 -12.86 -7.30
CA PHE A 180 -3.19 -13.97 -6.67
C PHE A 180 -2.41 -14.77 -7.72
N TYR A 181 -1.27 -15.28 -7.31
CA TYR A 181 -0.41 -16.10 -8.17
C TYR A 181 -0.88 -17.54 -8.19
N SER A 182 -0.96 -18.13 -9.37
CA SER A 182 -1.20 -19.57 -9.56
C SER A 182 0.05 -20.39 -9.21
N THR A 183 -0.09 -21.71 -9.14
CA THR A 183 1.07 -22.61 -8.95
C THR A 183 2.12 -22.41 -10.04
N GLY A 184 1.69 -22.15 -11.28
CA GLY A 184 2.60 -21.89 -12.41
C GLY A 184 3.39 -20.59 -12.22
N ASP A 185 2.74 -19.53 -11.75
CA ASP A 185 3.36 -18.24 -11.53
C ASP A 185 4.43 -18.32 -10.42
N HIS A 186 4.12 -19.03 -9.30
CA HIS A 186 5.10 -19.28 -8.23
C HIS A 186 6.32 -20.09 -8.71
N GLN A 187 6.11 -21.06 -9.60
CA GLN A 187 7.21 -21.82 -10.18
C GLN A 187 8.09 -20.96 -11.07
N THR A 188 7.50 -20.04 -11.84
CA THR A 188 8.23 -19.12 -12.70
C THR A 188 9.06 -18.11 -11.89
N LEU A 189 8.51 -17.60 -10.78
CA LEU A 189 9.23 -16.71 -9.88
C LEU A 189 10.42 -17.37 -9.15
N SER A 190 10.45 -18.71 -9.07
CA SER A 190 11.50 -19.48 -8.38
C SER A 190 12.65 -19.90 -9.28
N GLN A 191 12.59 -19.64 -10.58
CA GLN A 191 13.64 -19.92 -11.58
C GLN A 191 14.51 -18.71 -11.84
#